data_3c162e8f6a21c3d38b6b12398f5bc9b5
#
_entry.id   3c162e8f6a21c3d38b6b12398f5bc9b5
#
_cell.length_a   1.000
_cell.length_b   1.000
_cell.length_c   1.000
_cell.angle_alpha   90.00
_cell.angle_beta   90.00
_cell.angle_gamma   90.00
#
_symmetry.space_group_name_H-M   'P 1'
#
loop_
_entity.id
_entity.type
_entity.pdbx_description
1 polymer ?
#
loop_
_entity_poly.entity_id
_entity_poly.type
_entity_poly.pdbx_seq_one_letter_code
_entity_poly.pdbx_strand_id
1 'polypeptide(L)'
;MFTGMISTMKLNKPVMEKSAMNGFTNATDAADYLVNHGVPFRDAHGIVGQLVLYCIEHDKSLLDMSIDEYKAISPVFEDDIYDAISLKTCVSKRNTIGAPGEEAMKQVLAINEEYLKNL
;
A
#
# COMPACT_ATOMS: atom_id res chain seq x y z
N MET A 1 -0.54 28.45 -17.26
CA MET A 1 -0.82 28.38 -15.80
C MET A 1 -0.30 27.09 -15.18
N PHE A 2 -0.73 25.92 -15.60
CA PHE A 2 -0.25 24.63 -15.05
C PHE A 2 1.26 24.40 -15.16
N THR A 3 1.88 24.76 -16.27
CA THR A 3 3.35 24.63 -16.47
C THR A 3 4.15 25.32 -15.37
N GLY A 4 3.77 26.55 -15.03
CA GLY A 4 4.43 27.29 -13.95
C GLY A 4 4.21 26.67 -12.57
N MET A 5 3.00 26.13 -12.29
CA MET A 5 2.70 25.45 -11.05
C MET A 5 3.52 24.17 -10.88
N ILE A 6 3.63 23.36 -11.94
CA ILE A 6 4.39 22.11 -11.91
C ILE A 6 5.89 22.39 -11.79
N SER A 7 6.42 23.36 -12.54
CA SER A 7 7.86 23.69 -12.52
C SER A 7 8.35 24.25 -11.17
N THR A 8 7.45 24.84 -10.38
CA THR A 8 7.76 25.39 -9.04
C THR A 8 7.30 24.52 -7.89
N MET A 9 6.68 23.37 -8.17
CA MET A 9 6.15 22.45 -7.15
C MET A 9 7.29 21.88 -6.27
N LYS A 10 7.09 21.95 -4.97
CA LYS A 10 7.99 21.34 -3.98
C LYS A 10 7.30 20.17 -3.31
N LEU A 11 7.92 18.99 -3.38
CA LEU A 11 7.41 17.79 -2.72
C LEU A 11 7.93 17.74 -1.28
N ASN A 12 7.01 17.71 -0.32
CA ASN A 12 7.35 17.47 1.09
C ASN A 12 7.34 15.96 1.37
N LYS A 13 8.38 15.28 0.89
CA LYS A 13 8.49 13.80 0.97
C LYS A 13 8.29 13.25 2.38
N PRO A 14 8.89 13.81 3.46
CA PRO A 14 8.68 13.27 4.81
C PRO A 14 7.23 13.34 5.28
N VAL A 15 6.52 14.42 4.96
CA VAL A 15 5.10 14.57 5.32
C VAL A 15 4.23 13.60 4.51
N MET A 16 4.53 13.43 3.22
CA MET A 16 3.81 12.49 2.35
C MET A 16 3.99 11.05 2.82
N GLU A 17 5.22 10.66 3.18
CA GLU A 17 5.53 9.33 3.70
C GLU A 17 4.79 9.06 5.03
N LYS A 18 4.84 10.02 5.96
CA LYS A 18 4.10 9.92 7.23
C LYS A 18 2.58 9.81 7.00
N SER A 19 2.04 10.56 6.06
CA SER A 19 0.61 10.46 5.71
C SER A 19 0.25 9.12 5.09
N ALA A 20 1.14 8.53 4.28
CA ALA A 20 0.92 7.21 3.70
C ALA A 20 0.97 6.08 4.74
N MET A 21 1.76 6.23 5.79
CA MET A 21 1.80 5.27 6.91
C MET A 21 0.54 5.34 7.79
N ASN A 22 -0.12 6.48 7.85
CA ASN A 22 -1.32 6.66 8.65
C ASN A 22 -2.58 6.30 7.84
N GLY A 23 -3.67 5.94 8.54
CA GLY A 23 -4.98 5.75 7.91
C GLY A 23 -5.20 4.39 7.27
N PHE A 24 -4.41 3.38 7.65
CA PHE A 24 -4.59 1.99 7.22
C PHE A 24 -4.62 1.79 5.71
N THR A 25 -3.81 2.56 4.97
CA THR A 25 -3.72 2.47 3.51
C THR A 25 -3.26 1.08 3.03
N ASN A 26 -2.54 0.34 3.88
CA ASN A 26 -2.06 -1.02 3.67
C ASN A 26 -3.05 -2.12 4.14
N ALA A 27 -4.24 -1.76 4.61
CA ALA A 27 -5.25 -2.74 5.01
C ALA A 27 -5.71 -3.63 3.85
N THR A 28 -5.80 -3.07 2.64
CA THR A 28 -6.10 -3.83 1.43
C THR A 28 -5.02 -4.87 1.15
N ASP A 29 -3.75 -4.52 1.33
CA ASP A 29 -2.62 -5.44 1.12
C ASP A 29 -2.63 -6.57 2.17
N ALA A 30 -3.10 -6.30 3.40
CA ALA A 30 -3.33 -7.34 4.41
C ALA A 30 -4.49 -8.28 4.01
N ALA A 31 -5.54 -7.78 3.37
CA ALA A 31 -6.61 -8.63 2.83
C ALA A 31 -6.10 -9.50 1.68
N ASP A 32 -5.33 -8.93 0.76
CA ASP A 32 -4.70 -9.66 -0.35
C ASP A 32 -3.74 -10.74 0.18
N TYR A 33 -3.00 -10.46 1.26
CA TYR A 33 -2.17 -11.45 1.93
C TYR A 33 -2.98 -12.67 2.37
N LEU A 34 -4.10 -12.46 3.08
CA LEU A 34 -4.99 -13.55 3.52
C LEU A 34 -5.58 -14.33 2.35
N VAL A 35 -5.98 -13.65 1.29
CA VAL A 35 -6.50 -14.31 0.07
C VAL A 35 -5.43 -15.19 -0.57
N ASN A 36 -4.19 -14.74 -0.64
CA ASN A 36 -3.06 -15.52 -1.15
C ASN A 36 -2.76 -16.76 -0.27
N HIS A 37 -3.15 -16.73 1.01
CA HIS A 37 -3.06 -17.86 1.94
C HIS A 37 -4.35 -18.70 1.98
N GLY A 38 -5.24 -18.55 0.99
CA GLY A 38 -6.41 -19.39 0.80
C GLY A 38 -7.66 -18.96 1.57
N VAL A 39 -7.64 -17.80 2.23
CA VAL A 39 -8.84 -17.25 2.89
C VAL A 39 -9.76 -16.63 1.83
N PRO A 40 -11.06 -16.97 1.79
CA PRO A 40 -12.01 -16.32 0.88
C PRO A 40 -12.01 -14.78 1.07
N PHE A 41 -12.08 -14.02 -0.03
CA PHE A 41 -11.99 -12.56 0.00
C PHE A 41 -12.95 -11.92 1.00
N ARG A 42 -14.18 -12.41 1.10
CA ARG A 42 -15.19 -11.90 2.04
C ARG A 42 -14.75 -12.05 3.49
N ASP A 43 -14.16 -13.20 3.83
CA ASP A 43 -13.69 -13.49 5.18
C ASP A 43 -12.41 -12.69 5.48
N ALA A 44 -11.50 -12.62 4.51
CA ALA A 44 -10.29 -11.78 4.60
C ALA A 44 -10.63 -10.32 4.89
N HIS A 45 -11.64 -9.76 4.20
CA HIS A 45 -12.10 -8.40 4.45
C HIS A 45 -12.66 -8.23 5.87
N GLY A 46 -13.42 -9.21 6.37
CA GLY A 46 -13.92 -9.22 7.75
C GLY A 46 -12.80 -9.26 8.79
N ILE A 47 -11.78 -10.12 8.58
CA ILE A 47 -10.60 -10.24 9.45
C ILE A 47 -9.84 -8.92 9.48
N VAL A 48 -9.59 -8.31 8.32
CA VAL A 48 -8.88 -7.01 8.25
C VAL A 48 -9.68 -5.89 8.90
N GLY A 49 -11.01 -5.93 8.80
CA GLY A 49 -11.87 -4.99 9.54
C GLY A 49 -11.65 -5.09 11.06
N GLN A 50 -11.52 -6.31 11.60
CA GLN A 50 -11.20 -6.52 13.02
C GLN A 50 -9.80 -6.03 13.38
N LEU A 51 -8.79 -6.25 12.51
CA LEU A 51 -7.43 -5.71 12.71
C LEU A 51 -7.44 -4.19 12.80
N VAL A 52 -8.15 -3.53 11.89
CA VAL A 52 -8.24 -2.06 11.87
C VAL A 52 -8.92 -1.53 13.13
N LEU A 53 -10.03 -2.15 13.56
CA LEU A 53 -10.71 -1.79 14.81
C LEU A 53 -9.79 -1.96 16.02
N TYR A 54 -9.08 -3.08 16.10
CA TYR A 54 -8.11 -3.33 17.16
C TYR A 54 -7.01 -2.26 17.19
N CYS A 55 -6.47 -1.90 16.03
CA CYS A 55 -5.46 -0.86 15.91
C CYS A 55 -5.97 0.52 16.37
N ILE A 56 -7.22 0.88 16.01
CA ILE A 56 -7.84 2.14 16.43
C ILE A 56 -8.03 2.17 17.95
N GLU A 57 -8.52 1.08 18.55
CA GLU A 57 -8.75 1.00 19.99
C GLU A 57 -7.45 1.08 20.82
N HIS A 58 -6.32 0.64 20.24
CA HIS A 58 -5.02 0.61 20.92
C HIS A 58 -4.05 1.71 20.45
N ASP A 59 -4.51 2.64 19.61
CA ASP A 59 -3.70 3.72 19.02
C ASP A 59 -2.41 3.20 18.34
N LYS A 60 -2.57 2.12 17.55
CA LYS A 60 -1.50 1.45 16.80
C LYS A 60 -1.74 1.52 15.31
N SER A 61 -0.68 1.37 14.51
CA SER A 61 -0.79 1.03 13.09
C SER A 61 -0.70 -0.49 12.90
N LEU A 62 -1.04 -0.98 11.70
CA LEU A 62 -0.87 -2.40 11.37
C LEU A 62 0.60 -2.85 11.50
N LEU A 63 1.56 -1.99 11.21
CA LEU A 63 2.99 -2.31 11.34
C LEU A 63 3.49 -2.37 12.80
N ASP A 64 2.75 -1.76 13.74
CA ASP A 64 3.09 -1.77 15.17
C ASP A 64 2.50 -2.97 15.94
N MET A 65 1.62 -3.74 15.30
CA MET A 65 1.07 -4.95 15.89
C MET A 65 2.13 -6.03 15.99
N SER A 66 2.14 -6.78 17.09
CA SER A 66 2.95 -7.99 17.23
C SER A 66 2.32 -9.16 16.45
N ILE A 67 3.13 -10.16 16.10
CA ILE A 67 2.61 -11.35 15.43
C ILE A 67 1.59 -12.13 16.30
N ASP A 68 1.72 -12.07 17.62
CA ASP A 68 0.77 -12.70 18.54
C ASP A 68 -0.61 -12.01 18.49
N GLU A 69 -0.63 -10.67 18.35
CA GLU A 69 -1.86 -9.90 18.15
C GLU A 69 -2.52 -10.24 16.81
N TYR A 70 -1.74 -10.39 15.74
CA TYR A 70 -2.22 -10.86 14.45
C TYR A 70 -2.83 -12.26 14.55
N LYS A 71 -2.12 -13.21 15.17
CA LYS A 71 -2.55 -14.60 15.32
C LYS A 71 -3.75 -14.75 16.24
N ALA A 72 -3.95 -13.84 17.19
CA ALA A 72 -5.15 -13.81 18.03
C ALA A 72 -6.42 -13.52 17.22
N ILE A 73 -6.31 -12.73 16.14
CA ILE A 73 -7.43 -12.41 15.24
C ILE A 73 -7.59 -13.48 14.16
N SER A 74 -6.48 -13.91 13.55
CA SER A 74 -6.48 -15.02 12.58
C SER A 74 -5.17 -15.81 12.63
N PRO A 75 -5.22 -17.15 12.80
CA PRO A 75 -4.02 -17.99 12.85
C PRO A 75 -3.27 -18.09 11.51
N VAL A 76 -3.86 -17.58 10.44
CA VAL A 76 -3.25 -17.59 9.08
C VAL A 76 -2.09 -16.61 8.95
N PHE A 77 -2.02 -15.59 9.82
CA PHE A 77 -0.93 -14.63 9.78
C PHE A 77 0.40 -15.23 10.23
N GLU A 78 1.45 -14.97 9.47
CA GLU A 78 2.82 -15.35 9.76
C GLU A 78 3.73 -14.11 9.76
N ASP A 79 5.02 -14.29 10.09
CA ASP A 79 5.98 -13.17 10.23
C ASP A 79 6.19 -12.38 8.93
N ASP A 80 5.91 -12.98 7.78
CA ASP A 80 6.03 -12.35 6.46
C ASP A 80 4.94 -11.30 6.18
N ILE A 81 3.92 -11.20 7.05
CA ILE A 81 2.89 -10.14 6.95
C ILE A 81 3.52 -8.75 6.94
N TYR A 82 4.56 -8.50 7.74
CA TYR A 82 5.20 -7.19 7.81
C TYR A 82 5.82 -6.77 6.48
N ASP A 83 6.44 -7.70 5.76
CA ASP A 83 6.96 -7.45 4.42
C ASP A 83 5.82 -7.23 3.42
N ALA A 84 4.75 -8.03 3.53
CA ALA A 84 3.61 -7.95 2.64
C ALA A 84 2.90 -6.59 2.70
N ILE A 85 2.74 -6.02 3.90
CA ILE A 85 2.05 -4.75 4.15
C ILE A 85 2.99 -3.53 4.23
N SER A 86 4.31 -3.71 4.00
CA SER A 86 5.22 -2.57 3.95
C SER A 86 4.86 -1.65 2.79
N LEU A 87 4.94 -0.33 2.97
CA LEU A 87 4.59 0.64 1.92
C LEU A 87 5.38 0.41 0.63
N LYS A 88 6.65 0.04 0.75
CA LYS A 88 7.51 -0.26 -0.41
C LYS A 88 6.98 -1.45 -1.20
N THR A 89 6.62 -2.53 -0.53
CA THR A 89 6.07 -3.74 -1.15
C THR A 89 4.71 -3.46 -1.75
N CYS A 90 3.83 -2.76 -1.03
CA CYS A 90 2.51 -2.38 -1.50
C CYS A 90 2.55 -1.59 -2.81
N VAL A 91 3.50 -0.66 -2.95
CA VAL A 91 3.69 0.12 -4.18
C VAL A 91 4.34 -0.73 -5.28
N SER A 92 5.41 -1.48 -4.96
CA SER A 92 6.18 -2.25 -5.96
C SER A 92 5.38 -3.38 -6.62
N LYS A 93 4.40 -3.95 -5.94
CA LYS A 93 3.50 -4.98 -6.49
C LYS A 93 2.49 -4.43 -7.52
N ARG A 94 2.26 -3.14 -7.57
CA ARG A 94 1.26 -2.51 -8.46
C ARG A 94 1.86 -2.18 -9.82
N ASN A 95 1.96 -3.19 -10.69
CA ASN A 95 2.65 -3.11 -11.99
C ASN A 95 1.72 -3.18 -13.22
N THR A 96 0.42 -2.92 -13.05
CA THR A 96 -0.48 -2.70 -14.20
C THR A 96 -0.21 -1.34 -14.84
N ILE A 97 -0.51 -1.17 -16.13
CA ILE A 97 -0.31 0.10 -16.85
C ILE A 97 -1.02 1.25 -16.10
N GLY A 98 -0.28 2.30 -15.78
CA GLY A 98 -0.78 3.44 -15.02
C GLY A 98 -0.73 3.29 -13.49
N ALA A 99 -0.30 2.14 -12.97
CA ALA A 99 -0.10 1.94 -11.54
C ALA A 99 1.25 2.54 -11.05
N PRO A 100 1.41 2.78 -9.73
CA PRO A 100 2.58 3.47 -9.18
C PRO A 100 3.82 2.57 -9.03
N GLY A 101 3.78 1.30 -9.40
CA GLY A 101 4.94 0.40 -9.35
C GLY A 101 6.05 0.86 -10.29
N GLU A 102 7.29 0.60 -9.94
CA GLU A 102 8.47 1.11 -10.66
C GLU A 102 8.47 0.72 -12.14
N GLU A 103 8.16 -0.53 -12.46
CA GLU A 103 8.12 -1.01 -13.84
C GLU A 103 6.97 -0.41 -14.64
N ALA A 104 5.78 -0.26 -14.04
CA ALA A 104 4.65 0.40 -14.67
C ALA A 104 4.95 1.88 -14.95
N MET A 105 5.57 2.56 -14.01
CA MET A 105 5.97 3.97 -14.18
C MET A 105 7.02 4.15 -15.27
N LYS A 106 8.02 3.26 -15.38
CA LYS A 106 8.99 3.30 -16.49
C LYS A 106 8.31 3.18 -17.85
N GLN A 107 7.35 2.26 -17.98
CA GLN A 107 6.58 2.11 -19.22
C GLN A 107 5.77 3.36 -19.58
N VAL A 108 5.05 3.92 -18.61
CA VAL A 108 4.25 5.15 -18.82
C VAL A 108 5.14 6.35 -19.21
N LEU A 109 6.29 6.49 -18.55
CA LEU A 109 7.24 7.55 -18.89
C LEU A 109 7.78 7.40 -20.30
N ALA A 110 8.16 6.20 -20.71
CA ALA A 110 8.66 5.94 -22.07
C ALA A 110 7.60 6.25 -23.15
N ILE A 111 6.33 5.83 -22.92
CA ILE A 111 5.20 6.15 -23.83
C ILE A 111 5.00 7.66 -23.94
N ASN A 112 5.02 8.38 -22.82
CA ASN A 112 4.81 9.82 -22.81
C ASN A 112 5.99 10.58 -23.45
N GLU A 113 7.22 10.13 -23.25
CA GLU A 113 8.40 10.72 -23.90
C GLU A 113 8.35 10.54 -25.42
N GLU A 114 7.93 9.38 -25.90
CA GLU A 114 7.75 9.13 -27.33
C GLU A 114 6.63 10.02 -27.92
N TYR A 115 5.51 10.13 -27.22
CA TYR A 115 4.41 11.00 -27.62
C TYR A 115 4.88 12.46 -27.75
N LEU A 116 5.64 12.96 -26.77
CA LEU A 116 6.14 14.34 -26.78
C LEU A 116 7.14 14.61 -27.89
N LYS A 117 7.94 13.62 -28.33
CA LYS A 117 8.86 13.75 -29.47
C LYS A 117 8.15 13.84 -30.83
N ASN A 118 6.90 13.36 -30.90
CA ASN A 118 6.09 13.34 -32.12
C ASN A 118 5.10 14.51 -32.21
N LEU A 119 5.10 15.42 -31.23
CA LEU A 119 4.37 16.68 -31.24
C LEU A 119 5.14 17.75 -31.99
#